data_322374cbb2f609c22615c6b9d5468d01
#
_entry.id   322374cbb2f609c22615c6b9d5468d01
#
_cell.length_a   1.000
_cell.length_b   1.000
_cell.length_c   1.000
_cell.angle_alpha   90.00
_cell.angle_beta   90.00
_cell.angle_gamma   90.00
#
_symmetry.space_group_name_H-M   'P 1'
#
loop_
_entity.id
_entity.type
_entity.pdbx_description
1 polymer ?
#
loop_
_entity_poly.entity_id
_entity_poly.type
_entity_poly.pdbx_seq_one_letter_code
_entity_poly.pdbx_strand_id
1 'polypeptide(L)'
;MRATPVPEFMLEPAFNPNSDAGTSREAVGLGSAAAKGLDVRHGTILTLEGINVSFDGFKALTDLNLYIGVGELRCIIGPNGAGKTTMMDVITGKTRPENGQAFFGDTLDLTRMSEVQIAQSGIGRKFQKPTVFEALSVFENLELALKTDKSVWASLRAKLTGAQKERIDEVLATIRLDSSRQRPAGLLSHGQKQFLEIGMLLVQDPKLLLLDEPVAGMTDEETERTAELFLKLEGKHSLVVVEHDM
;
A
#
# COMPACT_ATOMS: atom_id res chain seq x y z
N MET A 1 -43.71 -16.80 17.79
CA MET A 1 -42.63 -16.63 16.83
C MET A 1 -41.31 -16.67 17.62
N ARG A 2 -40.54 -17.72 17.52
CA ARG A 2 -39.28 -17.86 18.24
C ARG A 2 -38.15 -17.35 17.33
N ALA A 3 -37.36 -16.42 17.83
CA ALA A 3 -36.19 -15.91 17.16
C ALA A 3 -35.11 -17.00 17.08
N THR A 4 -34.58 -17.25 15.89
CA THR A 4 -33.42 -18.12 15.66
C THR A 4 -32.15 -17.43 16.12
N PRO A 5 -31.23 -18.12 16.80
CA PRO A 5 -29.97 -17.53 17.22
C PRO A 5 -29.01 -17.39 16.03
N VAL A 6 -28.32 -16.24 16.00
CA VAL A 6 -27.23 -15.91 15.08
C VAL A 6 -26.03 -16.84 15.38
N PRO A 7 -25.35 -17.41 14.38
CA PRO A 7 -24.18 -18.25 14.62
C PRO A 7 -23.02 -17.42 15.17
N GLU A 8 -22.46 -17.90 16.25
CA GLU A 8 -21.26 -17.44 16.91
C GLU A 8 -20.05 -17.65 15.97
N PHE A 9 -19.49 -16.56 15.46
CA PHE A 9 -18.26 -16.62 14.69
C PHE A 9 -17.12 -16.97 15.65
N MET A 10 -16.45 -18.09 15.42
CA MET A 10 -15.27 -18.53 16.17
C MET A 10 -14.19 -17.45 16.11
N LEU A 11 -13.94 -16.82 17.24
CA LEU A 11 -12.73 -16.06 17.49
C LEU A 11 -11.58 -17.07 17.61
N GLU A 12 -10.66 -17.08 16.67
CA GLU A 12 -9.40 -17.79 16.82
C GLU A 12 -8.59 -17.23 17.99
N PRO A 13 -7.79 -18.08 18.67
CA PRO A 13 -7.24 -17.74 19.97
C PRO A 13 -6.20 -16.62 19.90
N ALA A 14 -6.23 -15.77 20.91
CA ALA A 14 -5.28 -14.71 21.17
C ALA A 14 -3.83 -15.20 21.05
N PHE A 15 -3.04 -14.50 20.25
CA PHE A 15 -1.60 -14.66 20.11
C PHE A 15 -0.93 -14.58 21.49
N ASN A 16 -0.26 -15.65 21.91
CA ASN A 16 0.53 -15.68 23.15
C ASN A 16 1.99 -15.40 22.82
N PRO A 17 2.58 -14.28 23.27
CA PRO A 17 3.95 -13.88 22.90
C PRO A 17 5.06 -14.71 23.57
N ASN A 18 4.76 -15.76 24.35
CA ASN A 18 5.73 -16.54 25.12
C ASN A 18 5.79 -18.04 24.76
N SER A 19 5.66 -18.42 23.48
CA SER A 19 5.98 -19.78 23.05
C SER A 19 7.30 -19.80 22.30
N ASP A 20 8.40 -20.01 23.01
CA ASP A 20 9.65 -20.51 22.47
C ASP A 20 9.43 -21.87 21.81
N ALA A 21 9.55 -21.93 20.49
CA ALA A 21 9.87 -23.16 19.78
C ALA A 21 10.56 -22.79 18.45
N GLY A 22 11.87 -22.99 18.43
CA GLY A 22 12.69 -22.86 17.24
C GLY A 22 12.23 -23.76 16.10
N THR A 23 11.92 -23.13 14.98
CA THR A 23 12.05 -23.71 13.65
C THR A 23 12.53 -22.62 12.73
N SER A 24 13.79 -22.77 12.32
CA SER A 24 14.42 -22.02 11.25
C SER A 24 13.59 -22.14 9.98
N ARG A 25 12.76 -21.14 9.68
CA ARG A 25 12.28 -20.92 8.33
C ARG A 25 13.35 -20.09 7.64
N GLU A 26 14.08 -20.71 6.72
CA GLU A 26 14.96 -20.03 5.78
C GLU A 26 14.21 -18.85 5.17
N ALA A 27 14.75 -17.66 5.40
CA ALA A 27 14.30 -16.44 4.77
C ALA A 27 14.43 -16.61 3.26
N VAL A 28 13.32 -16.83 2.58
CA VAL A 28 13.24 -16.71 1.12
C VAL A 28 13.64 -15.27 0.80
N GLY A 29 14.75 -15.13 0.05
CA GLY A 29 15.49 -13.91 -0.15
C GLY A 29 14.61 -12.70 -0.48
N LEU A 30 14.52 -11.77 0.45
CA LEU A 30 14.07 -10.41 0.24
C LEU A 30 15.05 -9.75 -0.72
N GLY A 31 14.63 -9.61 -2.00
CA GLY A 31 15.37 -8.91 -3.03
C GLY A 31 15.77 -7.53 -2.56
N SER A 32 17.07 -7.36 -2.47
CA SER A 32 17.82 -6.21 -2.03
C SER A 32 17.49 -4.95 -2.82
N ALA A 33 16.83 -3.99 -2.17
CA ALA A 33 17.21 -2.58 -2.15
C ALA A 33 16.67 -1.99 -0.85
N ALA A 34 17.38 -2.25 0.23
CA ALA A 34 17.04 -1.82 1.56
C ALA A 34 16.78 -0.32 1.60
N ALA A 35 15.57 0.09 1.99
CA ALA A 35 15.43 1.27 2.81
C ALA A 35 16.30 0.98 4.04
N LYS A 36 17.51 1.57 4.09
CA LYS A 36 18.41 1.45 5.25
C LYS A 36 17.63 1.93 6.45
N GLY A 37 17.18 1.04 7.31
CA GLY A 37 16.62 1.39 8.60
C GLY A 37 15.25 0.81 8.97
N LEU A 38 14.54 0.07 8.11
CA LEU A 38 13.30 -0.57 8.54
C LEU A 38 13.62 -1.87 9.27
N ASP A 39 13.36 -1.89 10.57
CA ASP A 39 13.48 -3.08 11.40
C ASP A 39 12.12 -3.80 11.43
N VAL A 40 12.11 -5.06 11.01
CA VAL A 40 10.92 -5.92 10.96
C VAL A 40 11.19 -7.29 11.56
N ARG A 41 12.10 -7.36 12.53
CA ARG A 41 12.51 -8.62 13.18
C ARG A 41 11.36 -9.39 13.80
N HIS A 42 10.31 -8.68 14.26
CA HIS A 42 9.12 -9.29 14.86
C HIS A 42 8.06 -9.70 13.81
N GLY A 43 8.36 -9.57 12.51
CA GLY A 43 7.46 -9.98 11.43
C GLY A 43 6.26 -9.06 11.18
N THR A 44 6.15 -7.95 11.89
CA THR A 44 5.09 -6.94 11.72
C THR A 44 5.64 -5.75 10.97
N ILE A 45 4.93 -5.31 9.91
CA ILE A 45 5.32 -4.13 9.12
C ILE A 45 4.58 -2.87 9.54
N LEU A 46 3.35 -3.00 10.05
CA LEU A 46 2.54 -1.88 10.52
C LEU A 46 1.86 -2.25 11.83
N THR A 47 1.96 -1.38 12.81
CA THR A 47 1.28 -1.48 14.10
C THR A 47 0.52 -0.19 14.37
N LEU A 48 -0.78 -0.29 14.59
CA LEU A 48 -1.62 0.78 15.13
C LEU A 48 -2.19 0.29 16.45
N GLU A 49 -2.05 1.07 17.52
CA GLU A 49 -2.55 0.72 18.86
C GLU A 49 -3.25 1.90 19.50
N GLY A 50 -4.49 1.68 19.93
CA GLY A 50 -5.27 2.67 20.67
C GLY A 50 -5.52 3.97 19.90
N ILE A 51 -5.57 3.92 18.55
CA ILE A 51 -5.70 5.12 17.71
C ILE A 51 -7.07 5.74 17.88
N ASN A 52 -7.08 7.01 18.28
CA ASN A 52 -8.29 7.83 18.39
C ASN A 52 -8.16 9.07 17.50
N VAL A 53 -9.20 9.35 16.71
CA VAL A 53 -9.29 10.54 15.85
C VAL A 53 -10.68 11.10 15.92
N SER A 54 -10.81 12.41 16.18
CA SER A 54 -12.06 13.14 16.11
C SER A 54 -11.94 14.33 15.17
N PHE A 55 -13.04 14.68 14.50
CA PHE A 55 -13.19 15.88 13.68
C PHE A 55 -14.41 16.65 14.17
N ASP A 56 -14.24 17.86 14.68
CA ASP A 56 -15.32 18.75 15.16
C ASP A 56 -16.32 18.04 16.12
N GLY A 57 -15.77 17.17 17.00
CA GLY A 57 -16.56 16.40 17.96
C GLY A 57 -17.14 15.08 17.43
N PHE A 58 -17.00 14.78 16.13
CA PHE A 58 -17.33 13.48 15.56
C PHE A 58 -16.14 12.53 15.70
N LYS A 59 -16.34 11.40 16.38
CA LYS A 59 -15.32 10.37 16.54
C LYS A 59 -15.23 9.52 15.27
N ALA A 60 -14.18 9.72 14.50
CA ALA A 60 -13.93 8.97 13.26
C ALA A 60 -13.24 7.63 13.54
N LEU A 61 -12.33 7.58 14.53
CA LEU A 61 -11.70 6.36 15.01
C LEU A 61 -11.76 6.34 16.54
N THR A 62 -12.07 5.17 17.10
CA THR A 62 -12.11 4.97 18.55
C THR A 62 -11.40 3.68 18.89
N ASP A 63 -10.29 3.79 19.63
CA ASP A 63 -9.46 2.68 20.09
C ASP A 63 -9.10 1.66 18.98
N LEU A 64 -8.74 2.19 17.78
CA LEU A 64 -8.39 1.32 16.64
C LEU A 64 -7.09 0.61 16.90
N ASN A 65 -7.13 -0.71 16.81
CA ASN A 65 -5.97 -1.60 16.87
C ASN A 65 -5.86 -2.38 15.54
N LEU A 66 -4.70 -2.33 14.88
CA LEU A 66 -4.45 -3.01 13.61
C LEU A 66 -2.99 -3.42 13.51
N TYR A 67 -2.75 -4.68 13.17
CA TYR A 67 -1.42 -5.25 12.96
C TYR A 67 -1.36 -5.88 11.58
N ILE A 68 -0.36 -5.50 10.78
CA ILE A 68 -0.11 -6.06 9.44
C ILE A 68 1.24 -6.75 9.45
N GLY A 69 1.27 -7.99 9.00
CA GLY A 69 2.50 -8.77 8.83
C GLY A 69 3.32 -8.35 7.62
N VAL A 70 4.60 -8.69 7.63
CA VAL A 70 5.47 -8.52 6.45
C VAL A 70 4.99 -9.42 5.33
N GLY A 71 4.76 -8.85 4.14
CA GLY A 71 4.27 -9.58 2.96
C GLY A 71 2.78 -9.94 3.00
N GLU A 72 2.05 -9.51 4.01
CA GLU A 72 0.61 -9.80 4.16
C GLU A 72 -0.23 -8.98 3.18
N LEU A 73 -1.26 -9.62 2.60
CA LEU A 73 -2.37 -8.97 1.91
C LEU A 73 -3.57 -8.91 2.86
N ARG A 74 -3.90 -7.70 3.33
CA ARG A 74 -5.04 -7.44 4.21
C ARG A 74 -6.14 -6.67 3.47
N CYS A 75 -7.34 -7.23 3.42
CA CYS A 75 -8.53 -6.54 2.95
C CYS A 75 -9.32 -5.97 4.15
N ILE A 76 -9.71 -4.69 4.05
CA ILE A 76 -10.53 -4.00 5.04
C ILE A 76 -11.81 -3.56 4.35
N ILE A 77 -12.93 -4.16 4.76
CA ILE A 77 -14.24 -3.92 4.18
C ILE A 77 -15.13 -3.21 5.22
N GLY A 78 -15.98 -2.33 4.77
CA GLY A 78 -16.95 -1.66 5.65
C GLY A 78 -17.65 -0.49 4.94
N PRO A 79 -18.76 0.00 5.53
CA PRO A 79 -19.56 1.05 4.94
C PRO A 79 -18.82 2.39 4.86
N ASN A 80 -19.40 3.33 4.08
CA ASN A 80 -18.93 4.71 4.05
C ASN A 80 -19.03 5.34 5.45
N GLY A 81 -18.02 6.13 5.83
CA GLY A 81 -17.95 6.74 7.16
C GLY A 81 -17.44 5.83 8.27
N ALA A 82 -17.09 4.55 8.00
CA ALA A 82 -16.53 3.64 9.00
C ALA A 82 -15.08 3.98 9.42
N GLY A 83 -14.51 5.09 8.96
CA GLY A 83 -13.17 5.53 9.36
C GLY A 83 -12.03 4.94 8.51
N LYS A 84 -12.31 4.16 7.45
CA LYS A 84 -11.28 3.51 6.61
C LYS A 84 -10.27 4.50 6.02
N THR A 85 -10.75 5.57 5.40
CA THR A 85 -9.90 6.64 4.85
C THR A 85 -9.14 7.38 5.95
N THR A 86 -9.77 7.62 7.11
CA THR A 86 -9.12 8.25 8.26
C THR A 86 -7.98 7.38 8.79
N MET A 87 -8.17 6.06 8.86
CA MET A 87 -7.09 5.13 9.21
C MET A 87 -5.92 5.23 8.24
N MET A 88 -6.17 5.24 6.92
CA MET A 88 -5.11 5.44 5.93
C MET A 88 -4.44 6.80 6.04
N ASP A 89 -5.21 7.85 6.35
CA ASP A 89 -4.71 9.21 6.57
C ASP A 89 -3.80 9.27 7.81
N VAL A 90 -4.08 8.47 8.86
CA VAL A 90 -3.18 8.32 10.02
C VAL A 90 -1.88 7.63 9.61
N ILE A 91 -1.94 6.51 8.88
CA ILE A 91 -0.76 5.76 8.44
C ILE A 91 0.16 6.62 7.56
N THR A 92 -0.42 7.47 6.71
CA THR A 92 0.34 8.36 5.82
C THR A 92 0.75 9.70 6.45
N GLY A 93 0.34 9.96 7.70
CA GLY A 93 0.69 11.18 8.43
C GLY A 93 -0.12 12.42 8.04
N LYS A 94 -1.11 12.27 7.16
CA LYS A 94 -2.02 13.35 6.77
C LYS A 94 -2.96 13.76 7.90
N THR A 95 -3.36 12.80 8.75
CA THR A 95 -4.14 13.03 9.97
C THR A 95 -3.31 12.59 11.18
N ARG A 96 -3.24 13.45 12.20
CA ARG A 96 -2.60 13.10 13.48
C ARG A 96 -3.63 12.55 14.44
N PRO A 97 -3.38 11.37 15.06
CA PRO A 97 -4.27 10.86 16.10
C PRO A 97 -4.17 11.72 17.36
N GLU A 98 -5.27 11.81 18.10
CA GLU A 98 -5.31 12.46 19.42
C GLU A 98 -4.56 11.61 20.47
N ASN A 99 -4.69 10.30 20.36
CA ASN A 99 -4.07 9.31 21.23
C ASN A 99 -3.74 8.07 20.41
N GLY A 100 -2.89 7.20 20.99
CA GLY A 100 -2.47 5.95 20.41
C GLY A 100 -1.08 6.03 19.79
N GLN A 101 -0.64 4.92 19.23
CA GLN A 101 0.69 4.74 18.64
C GLN A 101 0.57 4.17 17.24
N ALA A 102 1.42 4.61 16.33
CA ALA A 102 1.49 4.12 14.96
C ALA A 102 2.95 3.88 14.58
N PHE A 103 3.33 2.62 14.35
CA PHE A 103 4.69 2.24 13.98
C PHE A 103 4.75 1.59 12.62
N PHE A 104 5.77 1.92 11.84
CA PHE A 104 6.16 1.23 10.63
C PHE A 104 7.45 0.44 10.88
N GLY A 105 7.36 -0.88 10.77
CA GLY A 105 8.32 -1.79 11.37
C GLY A 105 8.38 -1.63 12.89
N ASP A 106 9.50 -2.05 13.47
CA ASP A 106 9.66 -2.06 14.94
C ASP A 106 10.08 -0.69 15.52
N THR A 107 10.48 0.28 14.68
CA THR A 107 11.20 1.47 15.18
C THR A 107 10.71 2.82 14.65
N LEU A 108 10.00 2.88 13.51
CA LEU A 108 9.60 4.14 12.91
C LEU A 108 8.23 4.60 13.43
N ASP A 109 8.23 5.57 14.33
CA ASP A 109 7.01 6.20 14.88
C ASP A 109 6.41 7.17 13.84
N LEU A 110 5.35 6.73 13.16
CA LEU A 110 4.65 7.50 12.12
C LEU A 110 4.01 8.77 12.67
N THR A 111 3.65 8.79 13.96
CA THR A 111 3.02 9.96 14.58
C THR A 111 3.96 11.15 14.66
N ARG A 112 5.28 10.93 14.52
CA ARG A 112 6.34 11.96 14.59
C ARG A 112 6.94 12.31 13.23
N MET A 113 6.58 11.56 12.17
CA MET A 113 7.11 11.75 10.83
C MET A 113 6.22 12.68 10.00
N SER A 114 6.81 13.39 9.04
CA SER A 114 6.05 14.11 8.01
C SER A 114 5.58 13.13 6.92
N GLU A 115 4.54 13.49 6.14
CA GLU A 115 4.05 12.71 5.01
C GLU A 115 5.17 12.32 4.03
N VAL A 116 6.09 13.25 3.76
CA VAL A 116 7.24 13.02 2.89
C VAL A 116 8.18 11.97 3.46
N GLN A 117 8.49 12.03 4.76
CA GLN A 117 9.34 11.04 5.43
C GLN A 117 8.69 9.66 5.44
N ILE A 118 7.39 9.60 5.67
CA ILE A 118 6.61 8.36 5.63
C ILE A 118 6.65 7.74 4.23
N ALA A 119 6.40 8.52 3.18
CA ALA A 119 6.49 8.05 1.80
C ALA A 119 7.92 7.57 1.45
N GLN A 120 8.95 8.30 1.90
CA GLN A 120 10.35 7.91 1.70
C GLN A 120 10.75 6.65 2.45
N SER A 121 10.11 6.36 3.59
CA SER A 121 10.37 5.13 4.36
C SER A 121 9.87 3.86 3.65
N GLY A 122 9.02 3.99 2.65
CA GLY A 122 8.54 2.88 1.83
C GLY A 122 7.04 2.58 1.96
N ILE A 123 6.25 3.54 2.46
CA ILE A 123 4.78 3.46 2.43
C ILE A 123 4.29 4.15 1.16
N GLY A 124 3.67 3.39 0.26
CA GLY A 124 3.00 3.92 -0.94
C GLY A 124 1.49 3.94 -0.76
N ARG A 125 0.82 5.02 -1.17
CA ARG A 125 -0.65 5.11 -1.15
C ARG A 125 -1.19 5.46 -2.52
N LYS A 126 -2.16 4.67 -2.99
CA LYS A 126 -3.02 5.00 -4.11
C LYS A 126 -4.24 5.78 -3.59
N PHE A 127 -4.45 6.97 -4.14
CA PHE A 127 -5.63 7.78 -3.83
C PHE A 127 -6.80 7.43 -4.75
N GLN A 128 -8.01 7.78 -4.35
CA GLN A 128 -9.23 7.53 -5.14
C GLN A 128 -9.24 8.26 -6.50
N LYS A 129 -8.66 9.47 -6.57
CA LYS A 129 -8.58 10.22 -7.84
C LYS A 129 -7.36 9.79 -8.64
N PRO A 130 -7.51 9.51 -9.95
CA PRO A 130 -6.39 9.20 -10.83
C PRO A 130 -5.32 10.29 -10.80
N THR A 131 -4.06 9.87 -10.70
CA THR A 131 -2.88 10.76 -10.61
C THR A 131 -1.94 10.60 -11.80
N VAL A 132 -2.41 9.96 -12.90
CA VAL A 132 -1.62 9.79 -14.10
C VAL A 132 -1.46 11.10 -14.87
N PHE A 133 -0.29 11.31 -15.44
CA PHE A 133 -0.01 12.42 -16.35
C PHE A 133 -0.51 12.07 -17.76
N GLU A 134 -1.70 12.49 -18.12
CA GLU A 134 -2.41 12.05 -19.33
C GLU A 134 -1.68 12.39 -20.64
N ALA A 135 -0.93 13.49 -20.68
CA ALA A 135 -0.15 13.90 -21.84
C ALA A 135 1.11 13.07 -22.06
N LEU A 136 1.57 12.35 -21.03
CA LEU A 136 2.78 11.53 -21.07
C LEU A 136 2.42 10.08 -21.43
N SER A 137 3.38 9.37 -22.02
CA SER A 137 3.26 7.92 -22.26
C SER A 137 3.21 7.13 -20.95
N VAL A 138 2.77 5.89 -21.03
CA VAL A 138 2.82 4.94 -19.90
C VAL A 138 4.23 4.82 -19.34
N PHE A 139 5.23 4.72 -20.22
CA PHE A 139 6.64 4.65 -19.83
C PHE A 139 7.10 5.90 -19.07
N GLU A 140 6.81 7.10 -19.60
CA GLU A 140 7.20 8.37 -18.98
C GLU A 140 6.52 8.57 -17.62
N ASN A 141 5.27 8.12 -17.43
CA ASN A 141 4.63 8.13 -16.11
C ASN A 141 5.40 7.30 -15.09
N LEU A 142 5.84 6.09 -15.48
CA LEU A 142 6.66 5.23 -14.62
C LEU A 142 8.04 5.82 -14.36
N GLU A 143 8.66 6.43 -15.38
CA GLU A 143 9.95 7.11 -15.26
C GLU A 143 9.90 8.26 -14.24
N LEU A 144 8.85 9.10 -14.30
CA LEU A 144 8.65 10.19 -13.33
C LEU A 144 8.42 9.69 -11.90
N ALA A 145 7.84 8.51 -11.75
CA ALA A 145 7.58 7.92 -10.44
C ALA A 145 8.82 7.28 -9.81
N LEU A 146 9.91 7.04 -10.57
CA LEU A 146 11.14 6.47 -10.03
C LEU A 146 11.70 7.31 -8.87
N LYS A 147 12.24 6.62 -7.86
CA LYS A 147 13.07 7.25 -6.82
C LYS A 147 14.40 7.69 -7.44
N THR A 148 14.50 8.94 -7.83
CA THR A 148 15.73 9.53 -8.35
C THR A 148 16.14 10.72 -7.47
N ASP A 149 17.44 11.04 -7.49
CA ASP A 149 17.91 12.31 -6.93
C ASP A 149 17.34 13.46 -7.77
N LYS A 150 16.40 14.21 -7.17
CA LYS A 150 15.70 15.34 -7.82
C LYS A 150 16.49 16.63 -7.76
N SER A 151 17.82 16.59 -7.59
CA SER A 151 18.66 17.77 -7.69
C SER A 151 18.58 18.33 -9.13
N VAL A 152 18.57 19.66 -9.27
CA VAL A 152 18.47 20.34 -10.57
C VAL A 152 19.55 19.87 -11.54
N TRP A 153 20.76 19.62 -11.06
CA TRP A 153 21.89 19.15 -11.85
C TRP A 153 21.77 17.68 -12.27
N ALA A 154 21.19 16.83 -11.43
CA ALA A 154 20.90 15.43 -11.77
C ALA A 154 19.80 15.37 -12.84
N SER A 155 18.75 16.18 -12.71
CA SER A 155 17.63 16.23 -13.67
C SER A 155 18.02 16.69 -15.04
N LEU A 156 18.96 17.64 -15.17
CA LEU A 156 19.45 18.14 -16.46
C LEU A 156 20.33 17.13 -17.23
N ARG A 157 20.88 16.12 -16.56
CA ARG A 157 21.72 15.06 -17.14
C ARG A 157 21.14 13.66 -17.03
N ALA A 158 19.91 13.54 -16.54
CA ALA A 158 19.31 12.26 -16.24
C ALA A 158 19.04 11.43 -17.50
N LYS A 159 19.97 10.52 -17.78
CA LYS A 159 19.68 9.34 -18.59
C LYS A 159 19.36 8.20 -17.64
N LEU A 160 18.25 7.52 -17.91
CA LEU A 160 17.91 6.30 -17.18
C LEU A 160 19.08 5.31 -17.20
N THR A 161 19.46 4.81 -16.05
CA THR A 161 20.41 3.70 -15.93
C THR A 161 19.80 2.40 -16.48
N GLY A 162 20.63 1.40 -16.81
CA GLY A 162 20.15 0.08 -17.21
C GLY A 162 19.19 -0.52 -16.18
N ALA A 163 19.56 -0.49 -14.89
CA ALA A 163 18.75 -1.00 -13.79
C ALA A 163 17.39 -0.29 -13.66
N GLN A 164 17.34 1.02 -13.89
CA GLN A 164 16.07 1.76 -13.87
C GLN A 164 15.16 1.37 -15.03
N LYS A 165 15.71 1.15 -16.22
CA LYS A 165 14.94 0.65 -17.38
C LYS A 165 14.41 -0.75 -17.13
N GLU A 166 15.24 -1.66 -16.63
CA GLU A 166 14.84 -3.01 -16.25
C GLU A 166 13.71 -2.98 -15.21
N ARG A 167 13.83 -2.11 -14.21
CA ARG A 167 12.77 -1.95 -13.21
C ARG A 167 11.43 -1.49 -13.81
N ILE A 168 11.47 -0.51 -14.75
CA ILE A 168 10.26 -0.09 -15.46
C ILE A 168 9.69 -1.25 -16.28
N ASP A 169 10.54 -2.01 -16.97
CA ASP A 169 10.12 -3.13 -17.80
C ASP A 169 9.48 -4.25 -16.96
N GLU A 170 10.05 -4.59 -15.81
CA GLU A 170 9.46 -5.52 -14.83
C GLU A 170 8.08 -5.05 -14.35
N VAL A 171 7.95 -3.76 -14.03
CA VAL A 171 6.68 -3.20 -13.58
C VAL A 171 5.65 -3.21 -14.71
N LEU A 172 6.02 -2.83 -15.94
CA LEU A 172 5.14 -2.90 -17.11
C LEU A 172 4.59 -4.31 -17.33
N ALA A 173 5.46 -5.33 -17.25
CA ALA A 173 5.05 -6.74 -17.34
C ALA A 173 4.12 -7.14 -16.19
N THR A 174 4.40 -6.64 -14.98
CA THR A 174 3.58 -6.94 -13.79
C THR A 174 2.17 -6.38 -13.91
N ILE A 175 2.04 -5.12 -14.37
CA ILE A 175 0.74 -4.44 -14.57
C ILE A 175 0.12 -4.72 -15.96
N ARG A 176 0.75 -5.55 -16.81
CA ARG A 176 0.30 -5.95 -18.14
C ARG A 176 0.05 -4.76 -19.10
N LEU A 177 0.91 -3.75 -19.06
CA LEU A 177 0.85 -2.59 -19.96
C LEU A 177 2.02 -2.51 -20.94
N ASP A 178 2.76 -3.61 -21.17
CA ASP A 178 3.90 -3.68 -22.09
C ASP A 178 3.56 -3.20 -23.50
N SER A 179 2.44 -3.67 -24.04
CA SER A 179 1.96 -3.31 -25.37
C SER A 179 1.56 -1.84 -25.50
N SER A 180 1.28 -1.19 -24.37
CA SER A 180 0.87 0.21 -24.28
C SER A 180 2.01 1.15 -23.87
N ARG A 181 3.24 0.66 -23.77
CA ARG A 181 4.42 1.39 -23.26
C ARG A 181 4.55 2.81 -23.75
N GLN A 182 4.39 3.03 -25.06
CA GLN A 182 4.55 4.34 -25.71
C GLN A 182 3.23 5.09 -25.91
N ARG A 183 2.11 4.48 -25.48
CA ARG A 183 0.80 5.08 -25.62
C ARG A 183 0.61 6.21 -24.60
N PRO A 184 0.08 7.39 -24.99
CA PRO A 184 -0.30 8.42 -24.05
C PRO A 184 -1.28 7.90 -23.01
N ALA A 185 -1.03 8.18 -21.70
CA ALA A 185 -1.85 7.68 -20.62
C ALA A 185 -3.31 8.15 -20.69
N GLY A 186 -3.56 9.32 -21.30
CA GLY A 186 -4.91 9.82 -21.54
C GLY A 186 -5.78 8.92 -22.42
N LEU A 187 -5.16 8.09 -23.27
CA LEU A 187 -5.85 7.16 -24.18
C LEU A 187 -6.09 5.77 -23.57
N LEU A 188 -5.68 5.54 -22.34
CA LEU A 188 -5.94 4.30 -21.62
C LEU A 188 -7.40 4.23 -21.15
N SER A 189 -7.94 2.99 -21.02
CA SER A 189 -9.21 2.77 -20.32
C SER A 189 -9.10 3.16 -18.84
N HIS A 190 -10.24 3.27 -18.16
CA HIS A 190 -10.24 3.57 -16.72
C HIS A 190 -9.43 2.53 -15.95
N GLY A 191 -9.69 1.24 -16.14
CA GLY A 191 -8.95 0.17 -15.49
C GLY A 191 -7.45 0.19 -15.83
N GLN A 192 -7.08 0.46 -17.10
CA GLN A 192 -5.67 0.60 -17.47
C GLN A 192 -4.97 1.77 -16.77
N LYS A 193 -5.68 2.90 -16.56
CA LYS A 193 -5.16 4.02 -15.75
C LYS A 193 -4.93 3.61 -14.30
N GLN A 194 -5.85 2.84 -13.71
CA GLN A 194 -5.71 2.29 -12.36
C GLN A 194 -4.48 1.37 -12.25
N PHE A 195 -4.27 0.47 -13.24
CA PHE A 195 -3.06 -0.37 -13.30
C PHE A 195 -1.78 0.47 -13.42
N LEU A 196 -1.80 1.54 -14.23
CA LEU A 196 -0.66 2.44 -14.35
C LEU A 196 -0.33 3.11 -13.01
N GLU A 197 -1.33 3.56 -12.26
CA GLU A 197 -1.14 4.15 -10.93
C GLU A 197 -0.51 3.17 -9.93
N ILE A 198 -0.99 1.92 -9.92
CA ILE A 198 -0.36 0.87 -9.12
C ILE A 198 1.09 0.67 -9.57
N GLY A 199 1.35 0.67 -10.88
CA GLY A 199 2.70 0.60 -11.44
C GLY A 199 3.60 1.75 -10.99
N MET A 200 3.09 2.99 -10.95
CA MET A 200 3.81 4.16 -10.46
C MET A 200 4.20 4.04 -8.97
N LEU A 201 3.42 3.33 -8.18
CA LEU A 201 3.80 3.00 -6.81
C LEU A 201 4.84 1.86 -6.78
N LEU A 202 4.61 0.80 -7.55
CA LEU A 202 5.49 -0.37 -7.58
C LEU A 202 6.91 -0.04 -8.04
N VAL A 203 7.08 0.88 -8.99
CA VAL A 203 8.41 1.27 -9.49
C VAL A 203 9.29 1.89 -8.39
N GLN A 204 8.67 2.40 -7.32
CA GLN A 204 9.35 2.95 -6.16
C GLN A 204 9.79 1.88 -5.13
N ASP A 205 9.49 0.61 -5.37
CA ASP A 205 9.75 -0.53 -4.47
C ASP A 205 9.22 -0.30 -3.04
N PRO A 206 7.91 -0.04 -2.86
CA PRO A 206 7.33 0.19 -1.54
C PRO A 206 7.35 -1.10 -0.71
N LYS A 207 7.46 -0.96 0.61
CA LYS A 207 7.35 -2.09 1.56
C LYS A 207 5.90 -2.32 1.96
N LEU A 208 5.13 -1.24 2.04
CA LEU A 208 3.69 -1.27 2.33
C LEU A 208 2.94 -0.46 1.27
N LEU A 209 1.93 -1.06 0.67
CA LEU A 209 1.00 -0.44 -0.27
C LEU A 209 -0.37 -0.27 0.39
N LEU A 210 -0.87 0.95 0.38
CA LEU A 210 -2.22 1.30 0.81
C LEU A 210 -3.05 1.60 -0.43
N LEU A 211 -4.07 0.80 -0.69
CA LEU A 211 -4.92 0.87 -1.88
C LEU A 211 -6.35 1.19 -1.46
N ASP A 212 -6.81 2.40 -1.79
CA ASP A 212 -8.13 2.91 -1.43
C ASP A 212 -9.05 2.73 -2.64
N GLU A 213 -10.01 1.82 -2.52
CA GLU A 213 -11.00 1.45 -3.55
C GLU A 213 -10.35 1.20 -4.94
N PRO A 214 -9.35 0.30 -5.01
CA PRO A 214 -8.57 0.11 -6.23
C PRO A 214 -9.37 -0.44 -7.40
N VAL A 215 -10.53 -1.05 -7.18
CA VAL A 215 -11.39 -1.64 -8.22
C VAL A 215 -12.64 -0.80 -8.54
N ALA A 216 -12.77 0.38 -7.92
CA ALA A 216 -13.94 1.23 -8.15
C ALA A 216 -14.09 1.62 -9.63
N GLY A 217 -15.25 1.35 -10.22
CA GLY A 217 -15.56 1.66 -11.63
C GLY A 217 -14.87 0.75 -12.66
N MET A 218 -14.29 -0.36 -12.23
CA MET A 218 -13.76 -1.40 -13.10
C MET A 218 -14.86 -2.37 -13.54
N THR A 219 -14.65 -3.03 -14.68
CA THR A 219 -15.44 -4.17 -15.11
C THR A 219 -15.08 -5.41 -14.28
N ASP A 220 -15.93 -6.45 -14.29
CA ASP A 220 -15.67 -7.72 -13.59
C ASP A 220 -14.31 -8.32 -14.01
N GLU A 221 -14.00 -8.30 -15.31
CA GLU A 221 -12.73 -8.81 -15.84
C GLU A 221 -11.53 -7.99 -15.34
N GLU A 222 -11.64 -6.65 -15.26
CA GLU A 222 -10.59 -5.79 -14.73
C GLU A 222 -10.42 -6.00 -13.22
N THR A 223 -11.51 -6.21 -12.49
CA THR A 223 -11.51 -6.52 -11.04
C THR A 223 -10.80 -7.86 -10.77
N GLU A 224 -11.10 -8.91 -11.55
CA GLU A 224 -10.43 -10.20 -11.41
C GLU A 224 -8.93 -10.09 -11.68
N ARG A 225 -8.53 -9.35 -12.72
CA ARG A 225 -7.12 -9.08 -13.03
C ARG A 225 -6.42 -8.29 -11.92
N THR A 226 -7.14 -7.39 -11.27
CA THR A 226 -6.60 -6.63 -10.12
C THR A 226 -6.37 -7.55 -8.92
N ALA A 227 -7.30 -8.46 -8.64
CA ALA A 227 -7.13 -9.47 -7.59
C ALA A 227 -5.92 -10.38 -7.88
N GLU A 228 -5.76 -10.86 -9.12
CA GLU A 228 -4.59 -11.64 -9.54
C GLU A 228 -3.28 -10.84 -9.36
N LEU A 229 -3.30 -9.53 -9.65
CA LEU A 229 -2.13 -8.68 -9.43
C LEU A 229 -1.77 -8.62 -7.94
N PHE A 230 -2.75 -8.41 -7.05
CA PHE A 230 -2.50 -8.34 -5.61
C PHE A 230 -1.93 -9.65 -5.05
N LEU A 231 -2.46 -10.79 -5.48
CA LEU A 231 -1.94 -12.11 -5.12
C LEU A 231 -0.48 -12.32 -5.60
N LYS A 232 -0.09 -11.74 -6.75
CA LYS A 232 1.31 -11.78 -7.21
C LYS A 232 2.25 -10.88 -6.42
N LEU A 233 1.70 -9.82 -5.82
CA LEU A 233 2.46 -8.86 -5.02
C LEU A 233 2.61 -9.33 -3.57
N GLU A 234 1.69 -10.16 -3.09
CA GLU A 234 1.75 -10.80 -1.78
C GLU A 234 3.09 -11.51 -1.55
N GLY A 235 3.64 -11.42 -0.36
CA GLY A 235 4.96 -11.95 -0.02
C GLY A 235 6.13 -11.07 -0.44
N LYS A 236 6.00 -10.27 -1.51
CA LYS A 236 7.02 -9.31 -1.95
C LYS A 236 6.79 -7.92 -1.34
N HIS A 237 5.53 -7.53 -1.25
CA HIS A 237 5.05 -6.29 -0.66
C HIS A 237 3.97 -6.62 0.35
N SER A 238 3.84 -5.81 1.40
CA SER A 238 2.66 -5.86 2.26
C SER A 238 1.59 -4.95 1.66
N LEU A 239 0.33 -5.40 1.63
CA LEU A 239 -0.77 -4.67 1.00
C LEU A 239 -1.92 -4.49 2.00
N VAL A 240 -2.46 -3.29 2.04
CA VAL A 240 -3.75 -3.00 2.69
C VAL A 240 -4.69 -2.49 1.61
N VAL A 241 -5.72 -3.27 1.31
CA VAL A 241 -6.76 -2.95 0.35
C VAL A 241 -8.00 -2.56 1.11
N VAL A 242 -8.53 -1.39 0.83
CA VAL A 242 -9.78 -0.90 1.44
C VAL A 242 -10.86 -0.92 0.38
N GLU A 243 -11.97 -1.58 0.68
CA GLU A 243 -13.12 -1.67 -0.22
C GLU A 243 -14.42 -1.31 0.51
N HIS A 244 -15.44 -1.03 -0.29
CA HIS A 244 -16.81 -0.88 0.21
C HIS A 244 -17.46 -2.25 0.38
N ASP A 245 -18.46 -2.29 1.26
CA ASP A 245 -19.43 -3.38 1.31
C ASP A 245 -20.21 -3.36 -0.02
N MET A 246 -20.16 -4.46 -0.75
CA MET A 246 -20.89 -4.64 -2.00
C MET A 246 -22.29 -5.19 -1.74
#